data_3f2bf5276b2b084ba85e5e91d2a23f2a
#
_entry.id   3f2bf5276b2b084ba85e5e91d2a23f2a
#
_cell.length_a   1.000
_cell.length_b   1.000
_cell.length_c   1.000
_cell.angle_alpha   90.00
_cell.angle_beta   90.00
_cell.angle_gamma   90.00
#
_symmetry.space_group_name_H-M   'P 1'
#
loop_
_entity.id
_entity.type
_entity.pdbx_description
1 polymer ?
#
loop_
_entity_poly.entity_id
_entity_poly.type
_entity_poly.pdbx_seq_one_letter_code
_entity_poly.pdbx_strand_id
1 'polypeptide(L)'
;MAEAGQARFERIQVAPAYQLVAEAIEREVIAGRLLPGEPVGTEAELVRQFGVNRSTVREGIRLLEQSGLIRRDSSRRLFAAVPHYDRFAGGISRAFVLNEITFRELWESTLAIETAVAELAAERITDAILAELEDNMRKSEKAMKKPSELALLDIEFHDILARASGNRVLQFAREPENKLFFPTTEMLFRRNAHAAERNKAAHTAIIEALRAHDKAQAVLWMRRHINDWKRGFELIGKSIDQAIDRTYAED
;
A
#
# COMPACT_ATOMS: atom_id res chain seq x y z
N MET A 1 31.98 -39.39 -34.12
CA MET A 1 31.01 -38.32 -33.75
C MET A 1 29.69 -39.07 -33.41
N ALA A 2 29.39 -39.13 -32.12
CA ALA A 2 28.13 -39.77 -31.68
C ALA A 2 27.01 -38.72 -31.81
N GLU A 3 25.98 -39.01 -32.61
CA GLU A 3 24.76 -38.24 -32.67
C GLU A 3 24.10 -38.23 -31.30
N ALA A 4 23.91 -37.03 -30.75
CA ALA A 4 23.06 -36.84 -29.56
C ALA A 4 21.66 -37.26 -29.91
N GLY A 5 21.22 -38.42 -29.37
CA GLY A 5 19.91 -38.96 -29.59
C GLY A 5 18.81 -37.94 -29.20
N GLN A 6 17.99 -37.55 -30.16
CA GLN A 6 16.78 -36.77 -29.92
C GLN A 6 15.89 -37.56 -28.91
N ALA A 7 15.52 -36.86 -27.85
CA ALA A 7 14.62 -37.41 -26.83
C ALA A 7 13.30 -37.87 -27.53
N ARG A 8 12.97 -39.14 -27.40
CA ARG A 8 11.82 -39.77 -28.08
C ARG A 8 10.47 -39.33 -27.50
N PHE A 9 10.48 -38.70 -26.30
CA PHE A 9 9.28 -38.26 -25.60
C PHE A 9 9.44 -36.80 -25.15
N GLU A 10 8.37 -36.05 -25.25
CA GLU A 10 8.27 -34.67 -24.69
C GLU A 10 8.23 -34.73 -23.16
N ARG A 11 8.87 -33.74 -22.54
CA ARG A 11 8.89 -33.60 -21.09
C ARG A 11 7.50 -33.15 -20.60
N ILE A 12 6.84 -33.94 -19.79
CA ILE A 12 5.57 -33.58 -19.16
C ILE A 12 5.87 -32.49 -18.10
N GLN A 13 5.27 -31.32 -18.26
CA GLN A 13 5.32 -30.24 -17.27
C GLN A 13 4.05 -30.30 -16.45
N VAL A 14 4.17 -30.75 -15.19
CA VAL A 14 3.09 -30.69 -14.20
C VAL A 14 3.48 -29.66 -13.16
N ALA A 15 2.53 -28.82 -12.74
CA ALA A 15 2.76 -27.90 -11.64
C ALA A 15 3.22 -28.67 -10.38
N PRO A 16 4.18 -28.15 -9.61
CA PRO A 16 4.63 -28.81 -8.38
C PRO A 16 3.45 -29.04 -7.42
N ALA A 17 3.41 -30.21 -6.80
CA ALA A 17 2.28 -30.59 -5.93
C ALA A 17 2.00 -29.59 -4.79
N TYR A 18 3.02 -28.90 -4.29
CA TYR A 18 2.84 -27.86 -3.27
C TYR A 18 2.10 -26.63 -3.80
N GLN A 19 2.27 -26.27 -5.08
CA GLN A 19 1.51 -25.19 -5.71
C GLN A 19 0.03 -25.59 -5.84
N LEU A 20 -0.24 -26.82 -6.26
CA LEU A 20 -1.61 -27.35 -6.36
C LEU A 20 -2.32 -27.37 -5.00
N VAL A 21 -1.60 -27.69 -3.92
CA VAL A 21 -2.13 -27.59 -2.55
C VAL A 21 -2.45 -26.14 -2.20
N ALA A 22 -1.56 -25.20 -2.47
CA ALA A 22 -1.78 -23.78 -2.22
C ALA A 22 -2.99 -23.26 -3.02
N GLU A 23 -3.03 -23.49 -4.31
CA GLU A 23 -4.14 -23.09 -5.20
C GLU A 23 -5.49 -23.70 -4.79
N ALA A 24 -5.50 -24.94 -4.29
CA ALA A 24 -6.73 -25.55 -3.82
C ALA A 24 -7.30 -24.85 -2.58
N ILE A 25 -6.45 -24.50 -1.61
CA ILE A 25 -6.87 -23.77 -0.41
C ILE A 25 -7.24 -22.31 -0.78
N GLU A 26 -6.45 -21.65 -1.60
CA GLU A 26 -6.73 -20.30 -2.11
C GLU A 26 -8.11 -20.21 -2.77
N ARG A 27 -8.46 -21.16 -3.61
CA ARG A 27 -9.79 -21.25 -4.25
C ARG A 27 -10.92 -21.31 -3.23
N GLU A 28 -10.75 -22.05 -2.13
CA GLU A 28 -11.77 -22.13 -1.07
C GLU A 28 -11.95 -20.77 -0.36
N VAL A 29 -10.84 -20.07 -0.10
CA VAL A 29 -10.85 -18.73 0.52
C VAL A 29 -11.49 -17.68 -0.42
N ILE A 30 -11.05 -17.65 -1.68
CA ILE A 30 -11.57 -16.67 -2.67
C ILE A 30 -13.05 -16.93 -2.99
N ALA A 31 -13.46 -18.21 -3.05
CA ALA A 31 -14.85 -18.57 -3.28
C ALA A 31 -15.77 -18.33 -2.05
N GLY A 32 -15.21 -17.90 -0.92
CA GLY A 32 -15.96 -17.67 0.31
C GLY A 32 -16.47 -18.95 1.00
N ARG A 33 -15.94 -20.11 0.63
CA ARG A 33 -16.26 -21.37 1.32
C ARG A 33 -15.39 -21.60 2.55
N LEU A 34 -14.27 -20.90 2.64
CA LEU A 34 -13.43 -20.80 3.83
C LEU A 34 -13.27 -19.32 4.16
N LEU A 35 -13.98 -18.85 5.18
CA LEU A 35 -14.04 -17.44 5.55
C LEU A 35 -12.80 -17.01 6.35
N PRO A 36 -12.39 -15.75 6.28
CA PRO A 36 -11.32 -15.22 7.12
C PRO A 36 -11.62 -15.44 8.61
N GLY A 37 -10.64 -15.99 9.33
CA GLY A 37 -10.77 -16.38 10.73
C GLY A 37 -11.21 -17.83 10.95
N GLU A 38 -11.65 -18.53 9.91
CA GLU A 38 -11.98 -19.95 10.02
C GLU A 38 -10.72 -20.84 9.99
N PRO A 39 -10.74 -21.98 10.69
CA PRO A 39 -9.62 -22.92 10.71
C PRO A 39 -9.49 -23.64 9.37
N VAL A 40 -8.29 -23.63 8.81
CA VAL A 40 -7.95 -24.39 7.58
C VAL A 40 -7.77 -25.88 7.87
N GLY A 41 -7.46 -26.21 9.10
CA GLY A 41 -7.12 -27.55 9.57
C GLY A 41 -5.64 -27.66 9.97
N THR A 42 -5.25 -28.84 10.39
CA THR A 42 -3.88 -29.19 10.76
C THR A 42 -3.09 -29.69 9.54
N GLU A 43 -1.76 -29.58 9.57
CA GLU A 43 -0.90 -30.17 8.53
C GLU A 43 -1.21 -31.66 8.30
N ALA A 44 -1.50 -32.41 9.38
CA ALA A 44 -1.82 -33.84 9.29
C ALA A 44 -3.18 -34.13 8.60
N GLU A 45 -4.16 -33.27 8.83
CA GLU A 45 -5.45 -33.31 8.15
C GLU A 45 -5.31 -33.01 6.67
N LEU A 46 -4.55 -31.95 6.32
CA LEU A 46 -4.29 -31.58 4.93
C LEU A 46 -3.51 -32.65 4.17
N VAL A 47 -2.53 -33.32 4.83
CA VAL A 47 -1.84 -34.49 4.26
C VAL A 47 -2.84 -35.59 3.90
N ARG A 48 -3.79 -35.91 4.78
CA ARG A 48 -4.83 -36.91 4.49
C ARG A 48 -5.79 -36.49 3.37
N GLN A 49 -6.22 -35.23 3.39
CA GLN A 49 -7.18 -34.69 2.42
C GLN A 49 -6.60 -34.62 1.00
N PHE A 50 -5.37 -34.10 0.88
CA PHE A 50 -4.72 -33.92 -0.42
C PHE A 50 -4.00 -35.20 -0.92
N GLY A 51 -3.77 -36.18 -0.07
CA GLY A 51 -3.07 -37.40 -0.46
C GLY A 51 -1.60 -37.21 -0.83
N VAL A 52 -0.97 -36.14 -0.30
CA VAL A 52 0.43 -35.76 -0.58
C VAL A 52 1.28 -35.90 0.69
N ASN A 53 2.61 -35.87 0.53
CA ASN A 53 3.51 -35.94 1.68
C ASN A 53 3.52 -34.61 2.51
N ARG A 54 4.03 -34.74 3.74
CA ARG A 54 4.03 -33.64 4.71
C ARG A 54 4.87 -32.41 4.25
N SER A 55 5.98 -32.65 3.54
CA SER A 55 6.81 -31.56 3.02
C SER A 55 6.07 -30.75 1.95
N THR A 56 5.33 -31.42 1.08
CA THR A 56 4.48 -30.77 0.06
C THR A 56 3.41 -29.88 0.70
N VAL A 57 2.70 -30.38 1.72
CA VAL A 57 1.71 -29.58 2.45
C VAL A 57 2.36 -28.36 3.10
N ARG A 58 3.51 -28.52 3.77
CA ARG A 58 4.22 -27.42 4.44
C ARG A 58 4.67 -26.33 3.47
N GLU A 59 5.19 -26.70 2.31
CA GLU A 59 5.57 -25.72 1.28
C GLU A 59 4.33 -24.99 0.71
N GLY A 60 3.22 -25.69 0.45
CA GLY A 60 1.96 -25.06 0.05
C GLY A 60 1.43 -24.06 1.10
N ILE A 61 1.46 -24.45 2.38
CA ILE A 61 1.08 -23.58 3.50
C ILE A 61 2.02 -22.33 3.54
N ARG A 62 3.34 -22.54 3.37
CA ARG A 62 4.30 -21.43 3.37
C ARG A 62 4.01 -20.40 2.29
N LEU A 63 3.64 -20.82 1.07
CA LEU A 63 3.22 -19.91 0.02
C LEU A 63 1.99 -19.08 0.44
N LEU A 64 1.00 -19.73 1.06
CA LEU A 64 -0.21 -19.05 1.53
C LEU A 64 0.05 -18.13 2.73
N GLU A 65 1.00 -18.46 3.60
CA GLU A 65 1.47 -17.56 4.66
C GLU A 65 2.22 -16.35 4.09
N GLN A 66 3.02 -16.56 3.05
CA GLN A 66 3.72 -15.47 2.34
C GLN A 66 2.75 -14.54 1.61
N SER A 67 1.70 -15.07 1.00
CA SER A 67 0.64 -14.26 0.39
C SER A 67 -0.33 -13.64 1.40
N GLY A 68 -0.27 -14.05 2.68
CA GLY A 68 -1.15 -13.56 3.73
C GLY A 68 -2.56 -14.16 3.72
N LEU A 69 -2.84 -15.15 2.88
CA LEU A 69 -4.12 -15.87 2.82
C LEU A 69 -4.32 -16.83 3.99
N ILE A 70 -3.21 -17.23 4.64
CA ILE A 70 -3.23 -18.03 5.86
C ILE A 70 -2.36 -17.35 6.92
N ARG A 71 -2.77 -17.47 8.18
CA ARG A 71 -1.98 -17.11 9.37
C ARG A 71 -1.92 -18.26 10.36
N ARG A 72 -0.87 -18.33 11.15
CA ARG A 72 -0.80 -19.22 12.31
C ARG A 72 -1.15 -18.44 13.59
N ASP A 73 -1.87 -19.11 14.51
CA ASP A 73 -2.04 -18.61 15.87
C ASP A 73 -0.85 -19.00 16.77
N SER A 74 -0.89 -18.60 18.03
CA SER A 74 0.12 -18.93 19.04
C SER A 74 0.25 -20.44 19.27
N SER A 75 -0.79 -21.23 19.01
CA SER A 75 -0.81 -22.70 19.09
C SER A 75 -0.42 -23.38 17.76
N ARG A 76 0.04 -22.63 16.78
CA ARG A 76 0.44 -23.08 15.44
C ARG A 76 -0.70 -23.64 14.58
N ARG A 77 -1.96 -23.39 14.92
CA ARG A 77 -3.10 -23.74 14.08
C ARG A 77 -3.23 -22.75 12.93
N LEU A 78 -3.69 -23.27 11.78
CA LEU A 78 -3.82 -22.50 10.54
C LEU A 78 -5.23 -21.94 10.42
N PHE A 79 -5.32 -20.65 10.11
CA PHE A 79 -6.56 -19.94 9.89
C PHE A 79 -6.50 -19.19 8.56
N ALA A 80 -7.62 -19.17 7.84
CA ALA A 80 -7.78 -18.29 6.71
C ALA A 80 -7.67 -16.84 7.15
N ALA A 81 -7.08 -15.99 6.32
CA ALA A 81 -6.84 -14.59 6.61
C ALA A 81 -7.12 -13.71 5.40
N VAL A 82 -7.36 -12.44 5.64
CA VAL A 82 -7.32 -11.42 4.60
C VAL A 82 -5.88 -10.93 4.51
N PRO A 83 -5.28 -10.92 3.34
CA PRO A 83 -3.94 -10.37 3.17
C PRO A 83 -3.85 -8.94 3.66
N HIS A 84 -2.82 -8.62 4.45
CA HIS A 84 -2.56 -7.25 4.87
C HIS A 84 -1.93 -6.44 3.74
N TYR A 85 -2.43 -5.23 3.54
CA TYR A 85 -2.01 -4.29 2.48
C TYR A 85 -0.51 -4.01 2.48
N ASP A 86 0.08 -3.80 3.66
CA ASP A 86 1.49 -3.45 3.86
C ASP A 86 2.46 -4.42 3.19
N ARG A 87 2.10 -5.71 3.12
CA ARG A 87 2.93 -6.74 2.49
C ARG A 87 3.00 -6.58 0.97
N PHE A 88 1.86 -6.24 0.35
CA PHE A 88 1.80 -6.00 -1.10
C PHE A 88 2.39 -4.65 -1.45
N ALA A 89 2.09 -3.62 -0.67
CA ALA A 89 2.62 -2.28 -0.87
C ALA A 89 4.14 -2.26 -0.93
N GLY A 90 4.84 -2.92 0.01
CA GLY A 90 6.29 -3.01 -0.02
C GLY A 90 6.85 -3.74 -1.25
N GLY A 91 6.13 -4.74 -1.78
CA GLY A 91 6.50 -5.41 -3.03
C GLY A 91 6.37 -4.50 -4.24
N ILE A 92 5.28 -3.75 -4.33
CA ILE A 92 5.02 -2.80 -5.41
C ILE A 92 5.99 -1.63 -5.33
N SER A 93 6.25 -1.05 -4.14
CA SER A 93 7.23 0.03 -3.96
C SER A 93 8.62 -0.39 -4.43
N ARG A 94 9.07 -1.61 -4.10
CA ARG A 94 10.33 -2.15 -4.62
C ARG A 94 10.31 -2.33 -6.14
N ALA A 95 9.18 -2.78 -6.71
CA ALA A 95 9.04 -2.90 -8.17
C ALA A 95 9.14 -1.53 -8.84
N PHE A 96 8.55 -0.47 -8.26
CA PHE A 96 8.70 0.90 -8.77
C PHE A 96 10.16 1.34 -8.82
N VAL A 97 10.90 1.14 -7.73
CA VAL A 97 12.33 1.48 -7.65
C VAL A 97 13.18 0.68 -8.65
N LEU A 98 12.94 -0.63 -8.78
CA LEU A 98 13.66 -1.51 -9.70
C LEU A 98 13.37 -1.24 -11.18
N ASN A 99 12.17 -0.72 -11.50
CA ASN A 99 11.78 -0.29 -12.84
C ASN A 99 12.12 1.18 -13.11
N GLU A 100 12.89 1.81 -12.23
CA GLU A 100 13.37 3.20 -12.39
C GLU A 100 12.22 4.21 -12.60
N ILE A 101 11.06 3.98 -11.93
CA ILE A 101 9.93 4.91 -11.94
C ILE A 101 10.42 6.29 -11.48
N THR A 102 9.98 7.32 -12.20
CA THR A 102 10.36 8.70 -11.93
C THR A 102 9.46 9.37 -10.89
N PHE A 103 9.94 10.44 -10.27
CA PHE A 103 9.08 11.28 -9.42
C PHE A 103 7.93 11.94 -10.19
N ARG A 104 8.05 12.13 -11.49
CA ARG A 104 6.95 12.61 -12.33
C ARG A 104 5.82 11.58 -12.36
N GLU A 105 6.12 10.32 -12.65
CA GLU A 105 5.13 9.24 -12.69
C GLU A 105 4.44 9.06 -11.33
N LEU A 106 5.22 9.14 -10.23
CA LEU A 106 4.68 9.09 -8.88
C LEU A 106 3.75 10.28 -8.58
N TRP A 107 4.15 11.50 -8.94
CA TRP A 107 3.33 12.70 -8.78
C TRP A 107 2.04 12.64 -9.60
N GLU A 108 2.08 12.16 -10.85
CA GLU A 108 0.92 12.03 -11.74
C GLU A 108 -0.11 11.05 -11.17
N SER A 109 0.35 9.88 -10.70
CA SER A 109 -0.53 8.88 -10.08
C SER A 109 -1.13 9.38 -8.78
N THR A 110 -0.33 9.98 -7.91
CA THR A 110 -0.81 10.56 -6.65
C THR A 110 -1.82 11.68 -6.89
N LEU A 111 -1.55 12.58 -7.85
CA LEU A 111 -2.50 13.64 -8.20
C LEU A 111 -3.86 13.07 -8.61
N ALA A 112 -3.88 12.00 -9.38
CA ALA A 112 -5.11 11.33 -9.82
C ALA A 112 -5.84 10.66 -8.63
N ILE A 113 -5.13 9.89 -7.82
CA ILE A 113 -5.70 9.15 -6.69
C ILE A 113 -6.20 10.10 -5.60
N GLU A 114 -5.38 11.05 -5.15
CA GLU A 114 -5.70 11.93 -4.05
C GLU A 114 -6.83 12.92 -4.38
N THR A 115 -6.94 13.37 -5.61
CA THR A 115 -8.10 14.19 -6.02
C THR A 115 -9.40 13.39 -6.03
N ALA A 116 -9.38 12.13 -6.46
CA ALA A 116 -10.54 11.24 -6.38
C ALA A 116 -10.89 10.90 -4.92
N VAL A 117 -9.90 10.69 -4.06
CA VAL A 117 -10.08 10.51 -2.62
C VAL A 117 -10.73 11.72 -1.99
N ALA A 118 -10.24 12.94 -2.28
CA ALA A 118 -10.78 14.19 -1.71
C ALA A 118 -12.23 14.43 -2.12
N GLU A 119 -12.58 14.15 -3.38
CA GLU A 119 -13.96 14.26 -3.87
C GLU A 119 -14.92 13.34 -3.11
N LEU A 120 -14.57 12.06 -2.98
CA LEU A 120 -15.39 11.08 -2.27
C LEU A 120 -15.42 11.33 -0.77
N ALA A 121 -14.30 11.76 -0.19
CA ALA A 121 -14.23 12.13 1.21
C ALA A 121 -15.17 13.30 1.54
N ALA A 122 -15.22 14.33 0.70
CA ALA A 122 -16.15 15.47 0.90
C ALA A 122 -17.63 15.05 0.86
N GLU A 123 -17.95 13.99 0.10
CA GLU A 123 -19.32 13.43 0.07
C GLU A 123 -19.65 12.62 1.33
N ARG A 124 -18.67 11.90 1.90
CA ARG A 124 -18.88 10.82 2.86
C ARG A 124 -18.31 11.08 4.24
N ILE A 125 -17.71 12.26 4.44
CA ILE A 125 -17.08 12.63 5.71
C ILE A 125 -18.09 12.55 6.86
N THR A 126 -17.62 12.09 8.01
CA THR A 126 -18.36 12.05 9.26
C THR A 126 -17.71 12.94 10.30
N ASP A 127 -18.46 13.39 11.31
CA ASP A 127 -17.94 14.19 12.42
C ASP A 127 -16.78 13.49 13.14
N ALA A 128 -16.84 12.16 13.27
CA ALA A 128 -15.79 11.38 13.89
C ALA A 128 -14.47 11.47 13.09
N ILE A 129 -14.53 11.35 11.77
CA ILE A 129 -13.35 11.45 10.91
C ILE A 129 -12.84 12.91 10.84
N LEU A 130 -13.75 13.90 10.83
CA LEU A 130 -13.33 15.31 10.96
C LEU A 130 -12.56 15.56 12.24
N ALA A 131 -13.01 15.01 13.37
CA ALA A 131 -12.30 15.12 14.65
C ALA A 131 -10.88 14.47 14.59
N GLU A 132 -10.74 13.34 13.88
CA GLU A 132 -9.41 12.72 13.66
C GLU A 132 -8.49 13.62 12.83
N LEU A 133 -9.00 14.23 11.73
CA LEU A 133 -8.23 15.18 10.92
C LEU A 133 -7.81 16.42 11.72
N GLU A 134 -8.70 16.96 12.55
CA GLU A 134 -8.39 18.08 13.43
C GLU A 134 -7.33 17.72 14.49
N ASP A 135 -7.38 16.50 15.02
CA ASP A 135 -6.34 16.02 15.96
C ASP A 135 -5.00 15.85 15.26
N ASN A 136 -4.97 15.29 14.06
CA ASN A 136 -3.78 15.21 13.22
C ASN A 136 -3.19 16.62 12.98
N MET A 137 -4.02 17.61 12.64
CA MET A 137 -3.59 19.00 12.45
C MET A 137 -2.98 19.61 13.73
N ARG A 138 -3.58 19.37 14.91
CA ARG A 138 -3.02 19.84 16.19
C ARG A 138 -1.64 19.20 16.49
N LYS A 139 -1.46 17.92 16.13
CA LYS A 139 -0.16 17.24 16.23
C LYS A 139 0.84 17.83 15.24
N SER A 140 0.42 18.06 14.00
CA SER A 140 1.24 18.64 12.93
C SER A 140 1.75 20.04 13.32
N GLU A 141 0.91 20.88 13.93
CA GLU A 141 1.33 22.20 14.46
C GLU A 141 2.46 22.09 15.49
N LYS A 142 2.41 21.08 16.36
CA LYS A 142 3.48 20.84 17.35
C LYS A 142 4.76 20.28 16.71
N ALA A 143 4.61 19.63 15.59
CA ALA A 143 5.70 18.97 14.84
C ALA A 143 6.33 19.87 13.76
N MET A 144 5.90 21.11 13.56
CA MET A 144 6.36 22.03 12.50
C MET A 144 7.88 22.18 12.37
N LYS A 145 8.63 21.99 13.47
CA LYS A 145 10.10 22.06 13.51
C LYS A 145 10.77 20.69 13.54
N LYS A 146 10.01 19.60 13.32
CA LYS A 146 10.48 18.22 13.38
C LYS A 146 10.14 17.52 12.06
N PRO A 147 10.98 17.63 11.02
CA PRO A 147 10.67 17.19 9.67
C PRO A 147 10.17 15.75 9.57
N SER A 148 10.83 14.80 10.26
CA SER A 148 10.45 13.39 10.22
C SER A 148 9.07 13.15 10.85
N GLU A 149 8.79 13.76 12.02
CA GLU A 149 7.50 13.64 12.70
C GLU A 149 6.38 14.28 11.85
N LEU A 150 6.66 15.45 11.25
CA LEU A 150 5.71 16.13 10.38
C LEU A 150 5.41 15.33 9.10
N ALA A 151 6.41 14.68 8.50
CA ALA A 151 6.21 13.82 7.33
C ALA A 151 5.36 12.59 7.64
N LEU A 152 5.51 11.98 8.82
CA LEU A 152 4.63 10.89 9.26
C LEU A 152 3.18 11.37 9.45
N LEU A 153 3.00 12.55 10.03
CA LEU A 153 1.68 13.14 10.20
C LEU A 153 1.01 13.55 8.88
N ASP A 154 1.81 13.93 7.89
CA ASP A 154 1.34 14.17 6.52
C ASP A 154 0.77 12.90 5.89
N ILE A 155 1.49 11.78 5.99
CA ILE A 155 0.98 10.47 5.55
C ILE A 155 -0.28 10.09 6.29
N GLU A 156 -0.31 10.22 7.63
CA GLU A 156 -1.48 9.93 8.45
C GLU A 156 -2.71 10.77 8.02
N PHE A 157 -2.52 12.05 7.69
CA PHE A 157 -3.57 12.92 7.17
C PHE A 157 -4.22 12.35 5.90
N HIS A 158 -3.40 11.95 4.94
CA HIS A 158 -3.85 11.34 3.70
C HIS A 158 -4.49 9.96 3.91
N ASP A 159 -4.02 9.18 4.89
CA ASP A 159 -4.63 7.89 5.27
C ASP A 159 -6.03 8.09 5.87
N ILE A 160 -6.22 9.11 6.69
CA ILE A 160 -7.54 9.47 7.23
C ILE A 160 -8.49 9.87 6.10
N LEU A 161 -8.02 10.68 5.13
CA LEU A 161 -8.81 11.05 3.95
C LEU A 161 -9.20 9.84 3.10
N ALA A 162 -8.26 8.93 2.86
CA ALA A 162 -8.52 7.71 2.11
C ALA A 162 -9.59 6.85 2.80
N ARG A 163 -9.57 6.74 4.13
CA ARG A 163 -10.63 6.08 4.90
C ARG A 163 -11.97 6.83 4.77
N ALA A 164 -11.95 8.18 4.83
CA ALA A 164 -13.13 9.01 4.66
C ALA A 164 -13.79 8.81 3.29
N SER A 165 -13.02 8.54 2.24
CA SER A 165 -13.54 8.25 0.91
C SER A 165 -14.45 7.02 0.87
N GLY A 166 -14.34 6.10 1.84
CA GLY A 166 -15.06 4.83 1.87
C GLY A 166 -14.75 3.90 0.70
N ASN A 167 -13.76 4.23 -0.12
CA ASN A 167 -13.34 3.43 -1.28
C ASN A 167 -12.06 2.66 -0.97
N ARG A 168 -12.20 1.38 -0.64
CA ARG A 168 -11.07 0.51 -0.30
C ARG A 168 -10.06 0.35 -1.45
N VAL A 169 -10.50 0.41 -2.69
CA VAL A 169 -9.61 0.28 -3.86
C VAL A 169 -8.67 1.47 -3.94
N LEU A 170 -9.17 2.70 -3.69
CA LEU A 170 -8.33 3.89 -3.62
C LEU A 170 -7.37 3.85 -2.43
N GLN A 171 -7.81 3.33 -1.27
CA GLN A 171 -6.93 3.11 -0.12
C GLN A 171 -5.77 2.18 -0.48
N PHE A 172 -6.05 1.07 -1.17
CA PHE A 172 -5.02 0.13 -1.62
C PHE A 172 -4.08 0.71 -2.67
N ALA A 173 -4.63 1.47 -3.62
CA ALA A 173 -3.85 2.01 -4.73
C ALA A 173 -2.78 3.01 -4.26
N ARG A 174 -3.06 3.77 -3.20
CA ARG A 174 -2.12 4.78 -2.67
C ARG A 174 -1.03 4.21 -1.75
N GLU A 175 -1.27 3.06 -1.14
CA GLU A 175 -0.37 2.49 -0.13
C GLU A 175 1.09 2.27 -0.62
N PRO A 176 1.34 1.76 -1.84
CA PRO A 176 2.70 1.63 -2.35
C PRO A 176 3.42 2.98 -2.52
N GLU A 177 2.68 4.05 -2.77
CA GLU A 177 3.23 5.39 -2.97
C GLU A 177 3.68 6.01 -1.64
N ASN A 178 2.97 5.75 -0.54
CA ASN A 178 3.28 6.31 0.78
C ASN A 178 4.71 6.07 1.23
N LYS A 179 5.24 4.86 0.99
CA LYS A 179 6.62 4.51 1.34
C LYS A 179 7.65 5.32 0.56
N LEU A 180 7.32 5.72 -0.65
CA LEU A 180 8.19 6.51 -1.53
C LEU A 180 8.03 8.01 -1.29
N PHE A 181 6.85 8.44 -0.83
CA PHE A 181 6.61 9.84 -0.48
C PHE A 181 7.26 10.25 0.84
N PHE A 182 7.31 9.39 1.83
CA PHE A 182 7.87 9.73 3.15
C PHE A 182 9.26 10.37 3.07
N PRO A 183 10.28 9.74 2.45
CA PRO A 183 11.63 10.31 2.42
C PRO A 183 11.69 11.63 1.65
N THR A 184 10.85 11.79 0.61
CA THR A 184 10.81 13.02 -0.18
C THR A 184 10.15 14.17 0.57
N THR A 185 9.05 13.91 1.26
CA THR A 185 8.32 14.88 2.08
C THR A 185 9.18 15.32 3.27
N GLU A 186 9.83 14.39 3.97
CA GLU A 186 10.79 14.71 5.03
C GLU A 186 11.92 15.61 4.52
N MET A 187 12.49 15.29 3.37
CA MET A 187 13.55 16.08 2.75
C MET A 187 13.06 17.50 2.42
N LEU A 188 11.83 17.66 1.90
CA LEU A 188 11.22 18.96 1.62
C LEU A 188 11.08 19.80 2.89
N PHE A 189 10.53 19.24 3.96
CA PHE A 189 10.37 19.94 5.24
C PHE A 189 11.71 20.31 5.86
N ARG A 190 12.75 19.49 5.67
CA ARG A 190 14.10 19.75 6.17
C ARG A 190 14.82 20.86 5.40
N ARG A 191 14.61 20.96 4.07
CA ARG A 191 15.36 21.87 3.18
C ARG A 191 14.61 23.14 2.84
N ASN A 192 13.30 23.20 3.05
CA ASN A 192 12.45 24.34 2.72
C ASN A 192 11.57 24.72 3.90
N ALA A 193 11.98 25.75 4.63
CA ALA A 193 11.27 26.20 5.83
C ALA A 193 9.80 26.60 5.57
N HIS A 194 9.47 27.04 4.34
CA HIS A 194 8.09 27.40 3.99
C HIS A 194 7.24 26.21 3.52
N ALA A 195 7.83 25.03 3.31
CA ALA A 195 7.07 23.85 2.87
C ALA A 195 6.06 23.42 3.95
N ALA A 196 6.47 23.37 5.20
CA ALA A 196 5.61 23.01 6.33
C ALA A 196 4.42 23.98 6.50
N GLU A 197 4.65 25.30 6.33
CA GLU A 197 3.59 26.30 6.42
C GLU A 197 2.57 26.16 5.28
N ARG A 198 3.03 25.90 4.05
CA ARG A 198 2.14 25.69 2.91
C ARG A 198 1.37 24.38 3.02
N ASN A 199 2.01 23.32 3.52
CA ASN A 199 1.36 22.04 3.82
C ASN A 199 0.22 22.26 4.83
N LYS A 200 0.50 22.92 5.96
CA LYS A 200 -0.51 23.26 6.98
C LYS A 200 -1.68 24.03 6.37
N ALA A 201 -1.40 25.07 5.58
CA ALA A 201 -2.43 25.90 4.98
C ALA A 201 -3.33 25.09 4.02
N ALA A 202 -2.74 24.19 3.22
CA ALA A 202 -3.48 23.32 2.31
C ALA A 202 -4.36 22.33 3.08
N HIS A 203 -3.82 21.65 4.10
CA HIS A 203 -4.57 20.71 4.94
C HIS A 203 -5.74 21.41 5.65
N THR A 204 -5.52 22.60 6.20
CA THR A 204 -6.61 23.40 6.81
C THR A 204 -7.73 23.66 5.81
N ALA A 205 -7.39 24.13 4.60
CA ALA A 205 -8.40 24.40 3.57
C ALA A 205 -9.13 23.14 3.08
N ILE A 206 -8.44 22.00 3.03
CA ILE A 206 -9.07 20.72 2.72
C ILE A 206 -10.08 20.36 3.82
N ILE A 207 -9.70 20.45 5.10
CA ILE A 207 -10.63 20.15 6.22
C ILE A 207 -11.86 21.06 6.19
N GLU A 208 -11.68 22.35 5.91
CA GLU A 208 -12.79 23.29 5.78
C GLU A 208 -13.75 22.91 4.65
N ALA A 209 -13.20 22.53 3.49
CA ALA A 209 -13.98 22.05 2.35
C ALA A 209 -14.74 20.74 2.68
N LEU A 210 -14.10 19.81 3.37
CA LEU A 210 -14.73 18.56 3.82
C LEU A 210 -15.88 18.83 4.80
N ARG A 211 -15.67 19.72 5.78
CA ARG A 211 -16.69 20.12 6.76
C ARG A 211 -17.92 20.74 6.08
N ALA A 212 -17.68 21.49 5.00
CA ALA A 212 -18.74 22.09 4.20
C ALA A 212 -19.34 21.12 3.16
N HIS A 213 -18.86 19.89 3.07
CA HIS A 213 -19.19 18.95 2.00
C HIS A 213 -19.01 19.53 0.59
N ASP A 214 -18.06 20.49 0.44
CA ASP A 214 -17.75 21.14 -0.83
C ASP A 214 -16.70 20.33 -1.62
N LYS A 215 -17.20 19.45 -2.48
CA LYS A 215 -16.38 18.61 -3.36
C LYS A 215 -15.43 19.42 -4.23
N ALA A 216 -15.91 20.54 -4.77
CA ALA A 216 -15.13 21.35 -5.70
C ALA A 216 -13.93 21.99 -5.00
N GLN A 217 -14.11 22.52 -3.79
CA GLN A 217 -13.03 23.08 -2.99
C GLN A 217 -12.09 21.98 -2.48
N ALA A 218 -12.60 20.82 -2.04
CA ALA A 218 -11.78 19.69 -1.59
C ALA A 218 -10.83 19.24 -2.72
N VAL A 219 -11.34 19.04 -3.93
CA VAL A 219 -10.55 18.67 -5.12
C VAL A 219 -9.55 19.76 -5.48
N LEU A 220 -9.99 21.04 -5.46
CA LEU A 220 -9.13 22.18 -5.80
C LEU A 220 -7.93 22.27 -4.86
N TRP A 221 -8.18 22.19 -3.55
CA TRP A 221 -7.12 22.29 -2.54
C TRP A 221 -6.21 21.08 -2.51
N MET A 222 -6.75 19.87 -2.69
CA MET A 222 -5.94 18.67 -2.84
C MET A 222 -5.02 18.77 -4.06
N ARG A 223 -5.54 19.20 -5.21
CA ARG A 223 -4.74 19.44 -6.42
C ARG A 223 -3.63 20.46 -6.19
N ARG A 224 -3.92 21.55 -5.49
CA ARG A 224 -2.92 22.57 -5.13
C ARG A 224 -1.85 22.00 -4.21
N HIS A 225 -2.26 21.22 -3.22
CA HIS A 225 -1.38 20.58 -2.27
C HIS A 225 -0.38 19.62 -2.95
N ILE A 226 -0.85 18.70 -3.79
CA ILE A 226 0.01 17.78 -4.52
C ILE A 226 0.92 18.50 -5.53
N ASN A 227 0.43 19.56 -6.18
CA ASN A 227 1.27 20.39 -7.06
C ASN A 227 2.32 21.18 -6.29
N ASP A 228 2.05 21.62 -5.05
CA ASP A 228 3.03 22.31 -4.23
C ASP A 228 4.17 21.37 -3.79
N TRP A 229 3.88 20.08 -3.55
CA TRP A 229 4.90 19.05 -3.33
C TRP A 229 5.87 18.99 -4.53
N LYS A 230 5.36 18.85 -5.76
CA LYS A 230 6.17 18.89 -7.00
C LYS A 230 7.04 20.14 -7.08
N ARG A 231 6.41 21.32 -6.90
CA ARG A 231 7.12 22.61 -6.92
C ARG A 231 8.20 22.68 -5.84
N GLY A 232 7.89 22.19 -4.64
CA GLY A 232 8.86 22.10 -3.54
C GLY A 232 10.06 21.26 -3.89
N PHE A 233 9.85 20.13 -4.57
CA PHE A 233 10.90 19.24 -5.02
C PHE A 233 11.84 19.91 -6.05
N GLU A 234 11.28 20.65 -7.02
CA GLU A 234 12.04 21.45 -7.97
C GLU A 234 12.83 22.61 -7.30
N LEU A 235 12.22 23.28 -6.32
CA LEU A 235 12.85 24.39 -5.58
C LEU A 235 14.08 23.96 -4.76
N ILE A 236 14.17 22.72 -4.34
CA ILE A 236 15.37 22.19 -3.68
C ILE A 236 16.43 21.64 -4.65
N GLY A 237 16.25 21.91 -5.95
CA GLY A 237 17.22 21.54 -7.01
C GLY A 237 17.13 20.08 -7.46
N LYS A 238 16.00 19.43 -7.24
CA LYS A 238 15.76 18.05 -7.70
C LYS A 238 14.95 18.05 -9.00
N SER A 239 15.26 17.15 -9.93
CA SER A 239 14.47 16.95 -11.14
C SER A 239 13.36 15.94 -10.88
N ILE A 240 12.14 16.24 -11.30
CA ILE A 240 11.04 15.27 -11.21
C ILE A 240 11.17 14.14 -12.24
N ASP A 241 11.97 14.32 -13.29
CA ASP A 241 12.28 13.27 -14.28
C ASP A 241 13.39 12.32 -13.82
N GLN A 242 13.90 12.53 -12.62
CA GLN A 242 14.85 11.64 -11.98
C GLN A 242 14.12 10.38 -11.47
N ALA A 243 14.74 9.22 -11.65
CA ALA A 243 14.26 7.98 -11.04
C ALA A 243 14.28 8.07 -9.50
N ILE A 244 13.34 7.36 -8.87
CA ILE A 244 13.26 7.25 -7.41
C ILE A 244 14.54 6.58 -6.89
N ASP A 245 15.11 7.12 -5.82
CA ASP A 245 16.34 6.62 -5.23
C ASP A 245 16.12 5.22 -4.63
N ARG A 246 17.05 4.30 -4.89
CA ARG A 246 16.97 2.91 -4.42
C ARG A 246 16.98 2.81 -2.89
N THR A 247 17.59 3.76 -2.21
CA THR A 247 17.60 3.81 -0.73
C THR A 247 16.21 4.01 -0.13
N TYR A 248 15.23 4.52 -0.89
CA TYR A 248 13.85 4.71 -0.40
C TYR A 248 13.04 3.41 -0.27
N ALA A 249 13.53 2.29 -0.76
CA ALA A 249 12.89 0.98 -0.70
C ALA A 249 13.54 0.03 0.34
N GLU A 250 14.54 0.49 1.09
CA GLU A 250 15.30 -0.35 2.02
C GLU A 250 14.67 -0.46 3.43
N ASP A 251 13.64 0.34 3.76
CA ASP A 251 12.97 0.37 5.08
C ASP A 251 11.61 -0.37 5.12
#